data_718d770e3b1e3e38f42e3bbd69065263
#
_entry.id   718d770e3b1e3e38f42e3bbd69065263
#
_cell.length_a   1.000
_cell.length_b   1.000
_cell.length_c   1.000
_cell.angle_alpha   90.00
_cell.angle_beta   90.00
_cell.angle_gamma   90.00
#
_symmetry.space_group_name_H-M   'P 1'
#
loop_
_entity.id
_entity.type
_entity.pdbx_description
1 polymer ?
#
loop_
_entity_poly.entity_id
_entity_poly.type
_entity_poly.pdbx_seq_one_letter_code
_entity_poly.pdbx_strand_id
1 'polypeptide(L)' 'MEPIAVTLDKACELTAIGKASMVKLMQDPKFPVFKIGNKSVIPVAGLRKYIETLG' A
#
# COMPACT_ATOMS: atom_id res chain seq x y z
N MET A 1 12.58 11.89 7.83
CA MET A 1 12.95 10.91 6.80
C MET A 1 11.74 10.06 6.45
N GLU A 2 11.41 9.99 5.17
CA GLU A 2 10.26 9.20 4.76
C GLU A 2 10.62 7.72 4.67
N PRO A 3 9.74 6.83 5.12
CA PRO A 3 10.00 5.40 5.00
C PRO A 3 9.96 4.97 3.53
N ILE A 4 10.78 3.98 3.21
CA ILE A 4 10.80 3.42 1.86
C ILE A 4 9.55 2.56 1.64
N ALA A 5 9.11 1.90 2.69
CA ALA A 5 7.93 1.05 2.65
C ALA A 5 7.22 1.11 4.00
N VAL A 6 5.93 0.82 3.98
CA VAL A 6 5.12 0.89 5.20
C VAL A 6 4.27 -0.37 5.32
N THR A 7 3.77 -0.61 6.53
CA THR A 7 2.86 -1.72 6.75
C THR A 7 1.48 -1.37 6.20
N LEU A 8 0.60 -2.37 6.13
CA LEU A 8 -0.76 -2.16 5.66
C LEU A 8 -1.49 -1.09 6.50
N ASP A 9 -1.37 -1.18 7.82
CA ASP A 9 -2.02 -0.22 8.71
C ASP A 9 -1.53 1.19 8.43
N LYS A 10 -0.23 1.35 8.27
CA LYS A 10 0.35 2.66 8.00
C LYS A 10 -0.06 3.18 6.61
N ALA A 11 -0.14 2.28 5.64
CA ALA A 11 -0.58 2.66 4.30
C ALA A 11 -2.02 3.16 4.32
N CYS A 12 -2.89 2.52 5.08
CA CYS A 12 -4.28 2.97 5.22
C CYS A 12 -4.33 4.36 5.84
N GLU A 13 -3.48 4.60 6.82
CA GLU A 13 -3.42 5.89 7.50
C GLU A 13 -2.93 6.98 6.56
N LEU A 14 -1.88 6.69 5.78
CA LEU A 14 -1.30 7.67 4.87
C LEU A 14 -2.24 8.04 3.74
N THR A 15 -3.03 7.10 3.26
CA THR A 15 -3.91 7.33 2.13
C THR A 15 -5.33 7.69 2.54
N ALA A 16 -5.64 7.58 3.82
CA ALA A 16 -6.98 7.78 4.35
C ALA A 16 -7.98 6.79 3.76
N ILE A 17 -7.51 5.68 3.24
CA ILE A 17 -8.37 4.64 2.70
C ILE A 17 -8.67 3.64 3.81
N GLY A 18 -9.93 3.26 3.96
CA GLY A 18 -10.31 2.29 4.96
C GLY A 18 -9.64 0.94 4.73
N LYS A 19 -9.46 0.19 5.81
CA LYS A 19 -8.77 -1.10 5.74
C LYS A 19 -9.46 -2.06 4.77
N ALA A 20 -10.79 -2.09 4.78
CA ALA A 20 -11.55 -2.96 3.88
C ALA A 20 -11.28 -2.62 2.41
N SER A 21 -11.25 -1.32 2.10
CA SER A 21 -10.96 -0.88 0.74
C SER A 21 -9.52 -1.18 0.36
N MET A 22 -8.60 -1.00 1.31
CA MET A 22 -7.19 -1.29 1.06
C MET A 22 -6.97 -2.77 0.75
N VAL A 23 -7.65 -3.65 1.47
CA VAL A 23 -7.55 -5.09 1.22
C VAL A 23 -8.04 -5.41 -0.19
N LYS A 24 -9.11 -4.74 -0.63
CA LYS A 24 -9.59 -4.92 -1.99
C LYS A 24 -8.55 -4.52 -3.02
N LEU A 25 -7.89 -3.39 -2.80
CA LEU A 25 -6.84 -2.92 -3.68
C LEU A 25 -5.67 -3.91 -3.73
N MET A 26 -5.36 -4.52 -2.60
CA MET A 26 -4.26 -5.48 -2.53
C MET A 26 -4.52 -6.74 -3.34
N GLN A 27 -5.75 -7.01 -3.69
CA GLN A 27 -6.09 -8.16 -4.53
C GLN A 27 -5.78 -7.89 -6.00
N ASP A 28 -5.57 -6.64 -6.35
CA ASP A 28 -5.20 -6.25 -7.71
C ASP A 28 -3.75 -6.66 -7.95
N PRO A 29 -3.46 -7.44 -9.01
CA PRO A 29 -2.08 -7.85 -9.30
C PRO A 29 -1.15 -6.68 -9.60
N LYS A 30 -1.69 -5.52 -9.93
CA LYS A 30 -0.88 -4.33 -10.18
C LYS A 30 -0.55 -3.57 -8.91
N PHE A 31 -1.19 -3.90 -7.80
CA PHE A 31 -0.94 -3.19 -6.55
C PHE A 31 0.47 -3.51 -6.03
N PRO A 32 1.27 -2.48 -5.74
CA PRO A 32 2.64 -2.70 -5.26
C PRO A 32 2.62 -3.19 -3.81
N VAL A 33 3.02 -4.43 -3.63
CA VAL A 33 3.13 -5.00 -2.29
C VAL A 33 4.24 -6.04 -2.32
N PHE A 34 5.06 -6.05 -1.28
CA PHE A 34 6.12 -7.03 -1.11
C PHE A 34 5.85 -7.84 0.13
N LYS A 35 6.09 -9.14 0.04
CA LYS A 35 6.02 -10.01 1.20
C LYS A 35 7.43 -10.35 1.66
N ILE A 36 7.71 -10.04 2.90
CA ILE A 36 9.01 -10.35 3.51
C ILE A 36 8.72 -11.22 4.72
N GLY A 37 9.00 -12.50 4.59
CA GLY A 37 8.65 -13.45 5.64
C GLY A 37 7.15 -13.51 5.82
N ASN A 38 6.68 -13.20 7.02
CA ASN A 38 5.26 -13.19 7.34
C ASN A 38 4.64 -11.81 7.25
N LYS A 39 5.42 -10.81 6.82
CA LYS A 39 4.96 -9.43 6.79
C LYS A 39 4.75 -8.96 5.36
N SER A 40 3.68 -8.19 5.17
CA SER A 40 3.44 -7.52 3.90
C SER A 40 3.82 -6.06 4.06
N VAL A 41 4.65 -5.57 3.17
CA VAL A 41 5.05 -4.16 3.18
C VAL A 41 4.71 -3.55 1.83
N ILE A 42 4.35 -2.27 1.86
CA ILE A 42 3.92 -1.56 0.67
C ILE A 42 4.91 -0.43 0.41
N PRO A 43 5.58 -0.40 -0.75
CA PRO A 43 6.52 0.67 -1.06
C PRO A 43 5.78 1.99 -1.22
N VAL A 44 6.26 3.01 -0.52
CA VAL A 44 5.61 4.32 -0.53
C VAL A 44 5.55 4.90 -1.95
N ALA A 45 6.65 4.80 -2.68
CA ALA A 45 6.68 5.31 -4.05
C ALA A 45 5.69 4.59 -4.95
N GLY A 46 5.64 3.26 -4.85
CA GLY A 46 4.69 2.47 -5.63
C GLY A 46 3.26 2.75 -5.24
N LEU A 47 3.01 2.90 -3.95
CA LEU A 47 1.68 3.22 -3.45
C LEU A 47 1.20 4.56 -3.99
N ARG A 48 2.06 5.56 -3.93
CA ARG A 48 1.74 6.89 -4.45
C ARG A 48 1.41 6.83 -5.94
N LYS A 49 2.22 6.11 -6.71
CA LYS A 49 2.00 5.98 -8.13
C LYS A 49 0.69 5.27 -8.45
N TYR A 50 0.39 4.24 -7.67
CA TYR A 50 -0.85 3.48 -7.85
C TYR A 50 -2.06 4.37 -7.59
N ILE A 51 -2.02 5.16 -6.52
CA ILE A 51 -3.11 6.07 -6.17
C ILE A 51 -3.30 7.13 -7.26
N GLU A 52 -2.20 7.65 -7.79
CA GLU A 52 -2.27 8.64 -8.89
C GLU A 52 -2.95 8.06 -10.12
N THR A 53 -2.73 6.77 -10.38
CA THR A 53 -3.34 6.10 -11.52
C THR A 53 -4.85 5.95 -11.33
N LEU A 54 -5.29 5.78 -10.08
CA LEU A 54 -6.71 5.65 -9.78
C LEU A 54 -7.44 6.99 -9.90
N GLY A 55 -6.74 8.06 -9.56
CA GLY A 55 -7.29 9.39 -9.63
C GLY A 55 -7.20 9.95 -11.04
#